data_045f3a78ecec546706f2b298583dcd34
#
_entry.id   045f3a78ecec546706f2b298583dcd34
#
_cell.length_a   1.000
_cell.length_b   1.000
_cell.length_c   1.000
_cell.angle_alpha   90.00
_cell.angle_beta   90.00
_cell.angle_gamma   90.00
#
_symmetry.space_group_name_H-M   'P 1'
#
loop_
_entity.id
_entity.type
_entity.pdbx_description
1 polymer ?
#
loop_
_entity_poly.entity_id
_entity_poly.type
_entity_poly.pdbx_seq_one_letter_code
_entity_poly.pdbx_strand_id
1 'polypeptide(L)'
;MNIGSQIKKYREQLKISQEELADKVFVSRQTISNWENNKNYPDIKSLSLLSYIFNVSIDDFIKGDIEKMKEIINKEEIQKFNYYGKIYTIHLIVLILSVVPLFMWLERYALIPFGIFYAITMLWALKVEKLKKDNNIQTYKEIVAFVEGKELSTINKQVEIGKRPYQKILLAIGSAIITTIVCFIIGLLINIFLN
;
A
#
# COMPACT_ATOMS: atom_id res chain seq x y z
N MET A 1 19.08 -8.33 -7.15
CA MET A 1 19.73 -9.03 -8.28
C MET A 1 18.61 -9.52 -9.17
N ASN A 2 18.64 -9.28 -10.47
CA ASN A 2 17.58 -9.71 -11.38
C ASN A 2 17.94 -11.03 -12.07
N ILE A 3 16.97 -11.69 -12.69
CA ILE A 3 17.11 -13.01 -13.27
C ILE A 3 18.22 -13.07 -14.32
N GLY A 4 18.38 -12.04 -15.16
CA GLY A 4 19.43 -12.01 -16.18
C GLY A 4 20.84 -12.02 -15.58
N SER A 5 21.06 -11.25 -14.52
CA SER A 5 22.34 -11.28 -13.79
C SER A 5 22.58 -12.62 -13.07
N GLN A 6 21.52 -13.31 -12.64
CA GLN A 6 21.63 -14.67 -12.08
C GLN A 6 22.03 -15.69 -13.16
N ILE A 7 21.37 -15.65 -14.33
CA ILE A 7 21.71 -16.52 -15.46
C ILE A 7 23.19 -16.37 -15.80
N LYS A 8 23.65 -15.12 -15.98
CA LYS A 8 25.04 -14.82 -16.28
C LYS A 8 25.99 -15.36 -15.22
N LYS A 9 25.69 -15.09 -13.94
CA LYS A 9 26.48 -15.53 -12.78
C LYS A 9 26.63 -17.04 -12.74
N TYR A 10 25.53 -17.80 -12.85
CA TYR A 10 25.59 -19.27 -12.79
C TYR A 10 26.27 -19.87 -14.02
N ARG A 11 26.06 -19.30 -15.22
CA ARG A 11 26.76 -19.70 -16.42
C ARG A 11 28.29 -19.53 -16.26
N GLU A 12 28.75 -18.38 -15.75
CA GLU A 12 30.15 -18.10 -15.51
C GLU A 12 30.77 -19.03 -14.45
N GLN A 13 30.00 -19.36 -13.41
CA GLN A 13 30.42 -20.34 -12.40
C GLN A 13 30.64 -21.73 -12.98
N LEU A 14 29.79 -22.14 -13.94
CA LEU A 14 29.96 -23.39 -14.68
C LEU A 14 31.04 -23.30 -15.76
N LYS A 15 31.61 -22.11 -16.00
CA LYS A 15 32.62 -21.85 -17.03
C LYS A 15 32.19 -22.24 -18.45
N ILE A 16 30.90 -22.09 -18.75
CA ILE A 16 30.33 -22.35 -20.08
C ILE A 16 30.06 -21.05 -20.84
N SER A 17 30.13 -21.12 -22.18
CA SER A 17 29.78 -19.99 -23.06
C SER A 17 28.27 -19.78 -23.16
N GLN A 18 27.84 -18.62 -23.70
CA GLN A 18 26.42 -18.39 -24.02
C GLN A 18 25.89 -19.38 -25.05
N GLU A 19 26.73 -19.83 -25.99
CA GLU A 19 26.39 -20.85 -26.98
C GLU A 19 26.13 -22.19 -26.33
N GLU A 20 27.04 -22.68 -25.48
CA GLU A 20 26.88 -23.95 -24.77
C GLU A 20 25.66 -23.95 -23.82
N LEU A 21 25.34 -22.80 -23.19
CA LEU A 21 24.12 -22.70 -22.38
C LEU A 21 22.88 -22.73 -23.28
N ALA A 22 22.92 -22.07 -24.43
CA ALA A 22 21.82 -22.04 -25.40
C ALA A 22 21.46 -23.44 -25.89
N ASP A 23 22.49 -24.24 -26.26
CA ASP A 23 22.30 -25.63 -26.66
C ASP A 23 21.67 -26.49 -25.57
N LYS A 24 22.08 -26.29 -24.30
CA LYS A 24 21.55 -27.04 -23.16
C LYS A 24 20.07 -26.66 -22.82
N VAL A 25 19.66 -25.44 -23.12
CA VAL A 25 18.28 -24.94 -22.87
C VAL A 25 17.41 -25.00 -24.13
N PHE A 26 17.98 -25.43 -25.27
CA PHE A 26 17.28 -25.52 -26.56
C PHE A 26 16.78 -24.20 -27.10
N VAL A 27 17.59 -23.14 -26.98
CA VAL A 27 17.31 -21.79 -27.48
C VAL A 27 18.47 -21.25 -28.30
N SER A 28 18.30 -20.09 -28.94
CA SER A 28 19.41 -19.44 -29.64
C SER A 28 20.37 -18.74 -28.66
N ARG A 29 21.66 -18.62 -29.04
CA ARG A 29 22.64 -17.79 -28.31
C ARG A 29 22.11 -16.36 -28.09
N GLN A 30 21.43 -15.81 -29.10
CA GLN A 30 20.83 -14.47 -28.98
C GLN A 30 19.78 -14.40 -27.88
N THR A 31 19.00 -15.46 -27.66
CA THR A 31 18.03 -15.57 -26.60
C THR A 31 18.70 -15.51 -25.22
N ILE A 32 19.78 -16.28 -25.01
CA ILE A 32 20.58 -16.22 -23.78
C ILE A 32 21.13 -14.80 -23.55
N SER A 33 21.72 -14.19 -24.59
CA SER A 33 22.22 -12.82 -24.50
C SER A 33 21.12 -11.82 -24.11
N ASN A 34 19.91 -11.96 -24.66
CA ASN A 34 18.78 -11.12 -24.33
C ASN A 34 18.34 -11.31 -22.87
N TRP A 35 18.32 -12.54 -22.36
CA TRP A 35 18.00 -12.81 -20.96
C TRP A 35 19.06 -12.22 -20.01
N GLU A 36 20.35 -12.46 -20.27
CA GLU A 36 21.44 -11.93 -19.45
C GLU A 36 21.47 -10.40 -19.40
N ASN A 37 21.02 -9.73 -20.47
CA ASN A 37 20.91 -8.28 -20.57
C ASN A 37 19.52 -7.72 -20.18
N ASN A 38 18.63 -8.55 -19.64
CA ASN A 38 17.26 -8.17 -19.21
C ASN A 38 16.39 -7.54 -20.30
N LYS A 39 16.62 -7.88 -21.57
CA LYS A 39 15.78 -7.42 -22.67
C LYS A 39 14.45 -8.17 -22.76
N ASN A 40 14.44 -9.44 -22.34
CA ASN A 40 13.25 -10.26 -22.18
C ASN A 40 13.47 -11.29 -21.07
N TYR A 41 12.39 -11.98 -20.67
CA TYR A 41 12.39 -13.00 -19.63
C TYR A 41 12.34 -14.41 -20.23
N PRO A 42 13.00 -15.42 -19.60
CA PRO A 42 12.79 -16.82 -19.92
C PRO A 42 11.34 -17.23 -19.65
N ASP A 43 10.79 -18.11 -20.47
CA ASP A 43 9.53 -18.77 -20.17
C ASP A 43 9.66 -19.81 -19.06
N ILE A 44 8.53 -20.33 -18.56
CA ILE A 44 8.52 -21.29 -17.44
C ILE A 44 9.30 -22.57 -17.75
N LYS A 45 9.27 -23.03 -19.00
CA LYS A 45 10.00 -24.23 -19.44
C LYS A 45 11.51 -23.96 -19.42
N SER A 46 11.95 -22.85 -19.97
CA SER A 46 13.35 -22.42 -19.94
C SER A 46 13.84 -22.18 -18.51
N LEU A 47 13.04 -21.58 -17.64
CA LEU A 47 13.36 -21.41 -16.22
C LEU A 47 13.58 -22.75 -15.53
N SER A 48 12.73 -23.73 -15.79
CA SER A 48 12.87 -25.08 -15.25
C SER A 48 14.17 -25.76 -15.70
N LEU A 49 14.52 -25.63 -16.99
CA LEU A 49 15.78 -26.17 -17.53
C LEU A 49 17.01 -25.47 -16.93
N LEU A 50 16.98 -24.13 -16.83
CA LEU A 50 18.06 -23.36 -16.21
C LEU A 50 18.25 -23.74 -14.74
N SER A 51 17.16 -23.86 -13.97
CA SER A 51 17.17 -24.34 -12.59
C SER A 51 17.85 -25.72 -12.46
N TYR A 52 17.51 -26.65 -13.34
CA TYR A 52 18.11 -27.97 -13.39
C TYR A 52 19.60 -27.92 -13.73
N ILE A 53 19.98 -27.17 -14.80
CA ILE A 53 21.39 -27.05 -15.26
C ILE A 53 22.26 -26.39 -14.18
N PHE A 54 21.74 -25.38 -13.50
CA PHE A 54 22.45 -24.64 -12.46
C PHE A 54 22.39 -25.33 -11.07
N ASN A 55 21.59 -26.38 -10.96
CA ASN A 55 21.33 -27.09 -9.69
C ASN A 55 20.88 -26.14 -8.55
N VAL A 56 19.93 -25.26 -8.86
CA VAL A 56 19.32 -24.31 -7.93
C VAL A 56 17.78 -24.43 -7.99
N SER A 57 17.09 -24.12 -6.91
CA SER A 57 15.62 -24.09 -6.95
C SER A 57 15.14 -22.91 -7.84
N ILE A 58 13.97 -23.08 -8.48
CA ILE A 58 13.35 -21.97 -9.24
C ILE A 58 13.10 -20.79 -8.31
N ASP A 59 12.66 -21.02 -7.08
CA ASP A 59 12.39 -19.98 -6.09
C ASP A 59 13.64 -19.15 -5.77
N ASP A 60 14.78 -19.80 -5.52
CA ASP A 60 16.05 -19.10 -5.29
C ASP A 60 16.53 -18.34 -6.52
N PHE A 61 16.24 -18.90 -7.71
CA PHE A 61 16.65 -18.33 -8.97
C PHE A 61 15.90 -17.02 -9.29
N ILE A 62 14.61 -16.92 -8.95
CA ILE A 62 13.77 -15.75 -9.20
C ILE A 62 13.57 -14.84 -7.97
N LYS A 63 14.05 -15.25 -6.79
CA LYS A 63 13.82 -14.56 -5.51
C LYS A 63 14.15 -13.08 -5.55
N GLY A 64 15.29 -12.71 -6.14
CA GLY A 64 15.70 -11.30 -6.21
C GLY A 64 14.76 -10.42 -7.04
N ASP A 65 14.11 -10.97 -8.06
CA ASP A 65 13.14 -10.27 -8.89
C ASP A 65 11.80 -10.16 -8.20
N ILE A 66 11.37 -11.19 -7.48
CA ILE A 66 10.15 -11.16 -6.67
C ILE A 66 10.28 -10.10 -5.56
N GLU A 67 11.43 -10.04 -4.88
CA GLU A 67 11.67 -9.04 -3.82
C GLU A 67 11.62 -7.62 -4.38
N LYS A 68 12.28 -7.38 -5.53
CA LYS A 68 12.26 -6.08 -6.20
C LYS A 68 10.87 -5.69 -6.69
N MET A 69 10.11 -6.64 -7.24
CA MET A 69 8.73 -6.42 -7.67
C MET A 69 7.82 -6.08 -6.49
N LYS A 70 7.96 -6.81 -5.37
CA LYS A 70 7.25 -6.49 -4.13
C LYS A 70 7.59 -5.09 -3.61
N GLU A 71 8.86 -4.70 -3.66
CA GLU A 71 9.29 -3.37 -3.25
C GLU A 71 8.66 -2.25 -4.10
N ILE A 72 8.59 -2.46 -5.42
CA ILE A 72 7.95 -1.50 -6.34
C ILE A 72 6.46 -1.39 -6.05
N ILE A 73 5.75 -2.53 -5.91
CA ILE A 73 4.32 -2.57 -5.60
C ILE A 73 4.06 -1.87 -4.26
N ASN A 74 4.84 -2.18 -3.23
CA ASN A 74 4.70 -1.55 -1.92
C ASN A 74 4.90 -0.02 -1.99
N LYS A 75 5.87 0.46 -2.76
CA LYS A 75 6.10 1.91 -2.94
C LYS A 75 4.90 2.60 -3.60
N GLU A 76 4.33 2.01 -4.64
CA GLU A 76 3.14 2.55 -5.30
C GLU A 76 1.92 2.59 -4.36
N GLU A 77 1.72 1.53 -3.58
CA GLU A 77 0.60 1.47 -2.63
C GLU A 77 0.76 2.45 -1.48
N ILE A 78 1.98 2.63 -0.95
CA ILE A 78 2.30 3.66 0.04
C ILE A 78 2.03 5.06 -0.53
N GLN A 79 2.42 5.34 -1.78
CA GLN A 79 2.15 6.62 -2.41
C GLN A 79 0.64 6.87 -2.57
N LYS A 80 -0.13 5.86 -3.02
CA LYS A 80 -1.60 5.93 -3.12
C LYS A 80 -2.25 6.17 -1.75
N PHE A 81 -1.78 5.45 -0.73
CA PHE A 81 -2.28 5.61 0.64
C PHE A 81 -2.03 7.02 1.19
N ASN A 82 -0.82 7.54 1.03
CA ASN A 82 -0.46 8.89 1.44
C ASN A 82 -1.26 9.97 0.68
N TYR A 83 -1.46 9.78 -0.62
CA TYR A 83 -2.24 10.71 -1.44
C TYR A 83 -3.71 10.75 -1.00
N TYR A 84 -4.37 9.59 -0.90
CA TYR A 84 -5.78 9.54 -0.47
C TYR A 84 -5.96 9.95 0.99
N GLY A 85 -5.02 9.60 1.86
CA GLY A 85 -5.00 10.01 3.25
C GLY A 85 -4.93 11.52 3.41
N LYS A 86 -4.03 12.20 2.67
CA LYS A 86 -3.94 13.67 2.66
C LYS A 86 -5.24 14.33 2.19
N ILE A 87 -5.81 13.86 1.08
CA ILE A 87 -7.08 14.40 0.56
C ILE A 87 -8.20 14.22 1.58
N TYR A 88 -8.34 13.02 2.14
CA TYR A 88 -9.33 12.74 3.17
C TYR A 88 -9.18 13.65 4.39
N THR A 89 -7.95 13.81 4.90
CA THR A 89 -7.67 14.67 6.05
C THR A 89 -8.02 16.14 5.77
N ILE A 90 -7.65 16.66 4.60
CA ILE A 90 -7.99 18.03 4.20
C ILE A 90 -9.51 18.22 4.13
N HIS A 91 -10.24 17.30 3.47
CA HIS A 91 -11.70 17.37 3.40
C HIS A 91 -12.35 17.29 4.78
N LEU A 92 -11.82 16.44 5.67
CA LEU A 92 -12.34 16.32 7.04
C LEU A 92 -12.16 17.62 7.83
N ILE A 93 -10.98 18.25 7.73
CA ILE A 93 -10.72 19.53 8.40
C ILE A 93 -11.64 20.62 7.85
N VAL A 94 -11.77 20.73 6.53
CA VAL A 94 -12.67 21.71 5.90
C VAL A 94 -14.13 21.45 6.29
N LEU A 95 -14.56 20.20 6.32
CA LEU A 95 -15.91 19.83 6.77
C LEU A 95 -16.18 20.32 8.20
N ILE A 96 -15.26 20.07 9.14
CA ILE A 96 -15.39 20.51 10.53
C ILE A 96 -15.44 22.04 10.63
N LEU A 97 -14.51 22.71 9.95
CA LEU A 97 -14.45 24.19 10.01
C LEU A 97 -15.64 24.87 9.31
N SER A 98 -16.26 24.23 8.33
CA SER A 98 -17.40 24.78 7.59
C SER A 98 -18.72 24.74 8.37
N VAL A 99 -18.82 23.95 9.43
CA VAL A 99 -20.07 23.77 10.18
C VAL A 99 -20.59 25.12 10.70
N VAL A 100 -19.76 25.84 11.46
CA VAL A 100 -20.19 27.09 12.08
C VAL A 100 -20.59 28.15 11.05
N PRO A 101 -19.75 28.57 10.08
CA PRO A 101 -20.12 29.62 9.14
C PRO A 101 -21.28 29.20 8.23
N LEU A 102 -21.38 27.90 7.88
CA LEU A 102 -22.43 27.44 7.00
C LEU A 102 -23.82 27.51 7.67
N PHE A 103 -23.93 27.09 8.93
CA PHE A 103 -25.20 27.12 9.67
C PHE A 103 -25.55 28.53 10.13
N MET A 104 -24.59 29.42 10.39
CA MET A 104 -24.87 30.84 10.69
C MET A 104 -25.40 31.61 9.48
N TRP A 105 -24.96 31.28 8.26
CA TRP A 105 -25.30 32.06 7.04
C TRP A 105 -26.51 31.50 6.30
N LEU A 106 -26.66 30.19 6.23
CA LEU A 106 -27.73 29.50 5.49
C LEU A 106 -28.83 28.92 6.38
N GLU A 107 -28.69 28.98 7.71
CA GLU A 107 -29.62 28.38 8.67
C GLU A 107 -30.00 26.92 8.29
N ARG A 108 -31.33 26.62 8.17
CA ARG A 108 -31.79 25.27 7.77
C ARG A 108 -31.36 24.81 6.38
N TYR A 109 -31.08 25.72 5.46
CA TYR A 109 -30.63 25.37 4.11
C TYR A 109 -29.17 24.89 4.09
N ALA A 110 -28.41 25.09 5.17
CA ALA A 110 -27.04 24.59 5.32
C ALA A 110 -26.94 23.07 5.24
N LEU A 111 -28.02 22.34 5.56
CA LEU A 111 -28.02 20.87 5.52
C LEU A 111 -27.74 20.29 4.13
N ILE A 112 -28.15 20.98 3.04
CA ILE A 112 -27.94 20.49 1.68
C ILE A 112 -26.45 20.54 1.30
N PRO A 113 -25.75 21.70 1.31
CA PRO A 113 -24.34 21.77 0.98
C PRO A 113 -23.46 20.97 1.95
N PHE A 114 -23.83 20.95 3.24
CA PHE A 114 -23.13 20.13 4.24
C PHE A 114 -23.23 18.64 3.91
N GLY A 115 -24.44 18.15 3.57
CA GLY A 115 -24.67 16.76 3.19
C GLY A 115 -23.89 16.35 1.94
N ILE A 116 -23.82 17.23 0.94
CA ILE A 116 -23.03 16.99 -0.28
C ILE A 116 -21.53 16.87 0.07
N PHE A 117 -21.02 17.82 0.86
CA PHE A 117 -19.62 17.82 1.26
C PHE A 117 -19.25 16.63 2.14
N TYR A 118 -20.16 16.24 3.04
CA TYR A 118 -20.04 15.00 3.84
C TYR A 118 -19.97 13.76 2.96
N ALA A 119 -20.83 13.65 1.94
CA ALA A 119 -20.82 12.53 1.01
C ALA A 119 -19.50 12.42 0.25
N ILE A 120 -18.95 13.55 -0.23
CA ILE A 120 -17.64 13.59 -0.89
C ILE A 120 -16.53 13.13 0.08
N THR A 121 -16.55 13.60 1.32
CA THR A 121 -15.57 13.19 2.35
C THR A 121 -15.67 11.70 2.61
N MET A 122 -16.88 11.14 2.66
CA MET A 122 -17.12 9.70 2.83
C MET A 122 -16.55 8.86 1.69
N LEU A 123 -16.64 9.33 0.44
CA LEU A 123 -16.02 8.64 -0.71
C LEU A 123 -14.50 8.52 -0.57
N TRP A 124 -13.84 9.55 -0.07
CA TRP A 124 -12.39 9.49 0.20
C TRP A 124 -12.06 8.57 1.38
N ALA A 125 -12.87 8.59 2.44
CA ALA A 125 -12.73 7.67 3.56
C ALA A 125 -12.81 6.20 3.10
N LEU A 126 -13.76 5.86 2.22
CA LEU A 126 -13.91 4.52 1.66
C LEU A 126 -12.70 4.07 0.83
N LYS A 127 -12.08 4.99 0.07
CA LYS A 127 -10.84 4.69 -0.67
C LYS A 127 -9.68 4.35 0.26
N VAL A 128 -9.51 5.12 1.34
CA VAL A 128 -8.47 4.85 2.35
C VAL A 128 -8.75 3.52 3.06
N GLU A 129 -10.00 3.26 3.43
CA GLU A 129 -10.37 2.02 4.11
C GLU A 129 -10.20 0.79 3.20
N LYS A 130 -10.49 0.91 1.91
CA LYS A 130 -10.21 -0.13 0.93
C LYS A 130 -8.70 -0.46 0.88
N LEU A 131 -7.84 0.56 0.76
CA LEU A 131 -6.39 0.34 0.78
C LEU A 131 -5.90 -0.32 2.06
N LYS A 132 -6.45 0.07 3.21
CA LYS A 132 -6.15 -0.57 4.50
C LYS A 132 -6.53 -2.05 4.49
N LYS A 133 -7.68 -2.38 3.91
CA LYS A 133 -8.16 -3.76 3.81
C LYS A 133 -7.30 -4.58 2.83
N ASP A 134 -7.00 -4.03 1.67
CA ASP A 134 -6.22 -4.71 0.62
C ASP A 134 -4.80 -5.03 1.11
N ASN A 135 -4.19 -4.14 1.91
CA ASN A 135 -2.87 -4.32 2.52
C ASN A 135 -2.91 -5.02 3.89
N ASN A 136 -4.09 -5.43 4.36
CA ASN A 136 -4.28 -6.08 5.65
C ASN A 136 -3.68 -5.29 6.84
N ILE A 137 -3.84 -3.97 6.83
CA ILE A 137 -3.40 -3.04 7.88
C ILE A 137 -4.63 -2.42 8.56
N GLN A 138 -4.70 -2.48 9.89
CA GLN A 138 -5.86 -1.95 10.65
C GLN A 138 -5.45 -1.17 11.90
N THR A 139 -4.36 -1.55 12.56
CA THR A 139 -3.90 -0.87 13.76
C THR A 139 -3.01 0.32 13.42
N TYR A 140 -2.90 1.27 14.34
CA TYR A 140 -2.04 2.43 14.17
C TYR A 140 -0.57 2.02 13.88
N LYS A 141 -0.07 1.01 14.59
CA LYS A 141 1.29 0.52 14.42
C LYS A 141 1.52 -0.15 13.06
N GLU A 142 0.51 -0.90 12.56
CA GLU A 142 0.53 -1.48 11.21
C GLU A 142 0.54 -0.38 10.14
N ILE A 143 -0.26 0.69 10.31
CA ILE A 143 -0.31 1.82 9.38
C ILE A 143 1.03 2.56 9.35
N VAL A 144 1.62 2.86 10.52
CA VAL A 144 2.92 3.53 10.60
C VAL A 144 4.01 2.69 9.94
N ALA A 145 4.09 1.40 10.24
CA ALA A 145 5.06 0.50 9.64
C ALA A 145 4.89 0.44 8.11
N PHE A 146 3.64 0.35 7.62
CA PHE A 146 3.33 0.36 6.19
C PHE A 146 3.82 1.65 5.51
N VAL A 147 3.50 2.82 6.08
CA VAL A 147 3.89 4.14 5.52
C VAL A 147 5.40 4.33 5.53
N GLU A 148 6.11 3.80 6.54
CA GLU A 148 7.57 3.81 6.62
C GLU A 148 8.24 2.76 5.72
N GLY A 149 7.47 1.91 5.03
CA GLY A 149 7.99 0.82 4.20
C GLY A 149 8.69 -0.28 5.00
N LYS A 150 8.35 -0.42 6.29
CA LYS A 150 8.94 -1.41 7.20
C LYS A 150 8.01 -2.61 7.36
N GLU A 151 8.56 -3.81 7.33
CA GLU A 151 7.82 -5.02 7.69
C GLU A 151 7.83 -5.21 9.21
N LEU A 152 6.64 -5.47 9.77
CA LEU A 152 6.54 -5.91 11.16
C LEU A 152 7.01 -7.36 11.28
N SER A 153 7.82 -7.66 12.31
CA SER A 153 8.16 -9.05 12.62
C SER A 153 6.90 -9.89 12.83
N THR A 154 6.97 -11.17 12.53
CA THR A 154 5.84 -12.11 12.65
C THR A 154 5.17 -12.08 14.02
N ILE A 155 5.95 -11.98 15.09
CA ILE A 155 5.46 -11.87 16.48
C ILE A 155 4.69 -10.57 16.67
N ASN A 156 5.26 -9.43 16.25
CA ASN A 156 4.60 -8.12 16.35
C ASN A 156 3.30 -8.07 15.54
N LYS A 157 3.29 -8.68 14.35
CA LYS A 157 2.10 -8.74 13.50
C LYS A 157 0.98 -9.54 14.16
N GLN A 158 1.27 -10.68 14.79
CA GLN A 158 0.28 -11.47 15.54
C GLN A 158 -0.28 -10.70 16.75
N VAL A 159 0.57 -9.98 17.50
CA VAL A 159 0.14 -9.14 18.61
C VAL A 159 -0.80 -8.02 18.13
N GLU A 160 -0.48 -7.37 17.01
CA GLU A 160 -1.34 -6.31 16.44
C GLU A 160 -2.67 -6.85 15.92
N ILE A 161 -2.70 -8.04 15.30
CA ILE A 161 -3.94 -8.72 14.90
C ILE A 161 -4.86 -8.94 16.11
N GLY A 162 -4.31 -9.38 17.23
CA GLY A 162 -5.08 -9.55 18.48
C GLY A 162 -5.67 -8.25 19.03
N LYS A 163 -5.02 -7.11 18.77
CA LYS A 163 -5.49 -5.77 19.22
C LYS A 163 -6.58 -5.16 18.32
N ARG A 164 -6.75 -5.62 17.08
CA ARG A 164 -7.67 -5.03 16.10
C ARG A 164 -9.10 -4.80 16.62
N PRO A 165 -9.77 -5.78 17.29
CA PRO A 165 -11.11 -5.57 17.80
C PRO A 165 -11.17 -4.48 18.87
N TYR A 166 -10.22 -4.48 19.81
CA TYR A 166 -10.15 -3.46 20.87
C TYR A 166 -9.87 -2.06 20.32
N GLN A 167 -8.98 -1.92 19.34
CA GLN A 167 -8.70 -0.63 18.74
C GLN A 167 -9.90 -0.07 17.97
N LYS A 168 -10.68 -0.91 17.30
CA LYS A 168 -11.93 -0.48 16.64
C LYS A 168 -12.92 0.09 17.64
N ILE A 169 -13.12 -0.58 18.76
CA ILE A 169 -14.02 -0.11 19.84
C ILE A 169 -13.48 1.20 20.43
N LEU A 170 -12.18 1.26 20.73
CA LEU A 170 -11.55 2.46 21.29
C LEU A 170 -11.67 3.66 20.35
N LEU A 171 -11.46 3.46 19.05
CA LEU A 171 -11.63 4.51 18.03
C LEU A 171 -13.09 4.95 17.90
N ALA A 172 -14.04 4.03 17.98
CA ALA A 172 -15.47 4.37 17.95
C ALA A 172 -15.88 5.20 19.18
N ILE A 173 -15.46 4.82 20.38
CA ILE A 173 -15.70 5.58 21.61
C ILE A 173 -15.00 6.94 21.54
N GLY A 174 -13.72 6.98 21.15
CA GLY A 174 -12.95 8.21 21.02
C GLY A 174 -13.57 9.19 20.02
N SER A 175 -14.02 8.71 18.87
CA SER A 175 -14.70 9.55 17.88
C SER A 175 -16.03 10.11 18.40
N ALA A 176 -16.81 9.32 19.13
CA ALA A 176 -18.06 9.78 19.74
C ALA A 176 -17.80 10.88 20.77
N ILE A 177 -16.80 10.73 21.64
CA ILE A 177 -16.41 11.74 22.63
C ILE A 177 -15.96 13.03 21.94
N ILE A 178 -15.08 12.94 20.94
CA ILE A 178 -14.59 14.10 20.19
C ILE A 178 -15.77 14.82 19.50
N THR A 179 -16.66 14.09 18.85
CA THR A 179 -17.85 14.66 18.19
C THR A 179 -18.73 15.40 19.19
N THR A 180 -18.98 14.81 20.36
CA THR A 180 -19.78 15.45 21.42
C THR A 180 -19.14 16.76 21.91
N ILE A 181 -17.82 16.76 22.14
CA ILE A 181 -17.09 17.96 22.55
C ILE A 181 -17.16 19.05 21.47
N VAL A 182 -16.94 18.67 20.20
CA VAL A 182 -17.03 19.61 19.06
C VAL A 182 -18.43 20.20 18.95
N CYS A 183 -19.49 19.39 19.02
CA CYS A 183 -20.87 19.87 19.01
C CYS A 183 -21.17 20.83 20.18
N PHE A 184 -20.64 20.52 21.37
CA PHE A 184 -20.83 21.40 22.55
C PHE A 184 -20.11 22.74 22.36
N ILE A 185 -18.87 22.75 21.87
CA ILE A 185 -18.12 23.97 21.58
C ILE A 185 -18.83 24.80 20.51
N ILE A 186 -19.31 24.18 19.44
CA ILE A 186 -20.09 24.85 18.39
C ILE A 186 -21.34 25.49 18.96
N GLY A 187 -22.09 24.76 19.82
CA GLY A 187 -23.27 25.29 20.48
C GLY A 187 -22.97 26.50 21.36
N LEU A 188 -21.87 26.48 22.12
CA LEU A 188 -21.43 27.65 22.90
C LEU A 188 -21.06 28.84 22.00
N LEU A 189 -20.32 28.61 20.92
CA LEU A 189 -19.96 29.68 19.99
C LEU A 189 -21.17 30.30 19.32
N ILE A 190 -22.15 29.49 18.89
CA ILE A 190 -23.42 29.99 18.34
C ILE A 190 -24.16 30.84 19.35
N ASN A 191 -24.23 30.41 20.62
CA ASN A 191 -24.91 31.17 21.67
C ASN A 191 -24.22 32.48 21.99
N ILE A 192 -22.88 32.56 21.93
CA ILE A 192 -22.10 33.80 22.13
C ILE A 192 -22.27 34.80 20.98
N PHE A 193 -22.36 34.29 19.74
CA PHE A 193 -22.43 35.16 18.54
C PHE A 193 -23.87 35.59 18.17
N LEU A 194 -24.90 34.87 18.67
CA LEU A 194 -26.30 35.18 18.38
C LEU A 194 -27.00 35.93 19.50
N ASN A 195 -26.38 36.06 20.69
CA ASN A 195 -26.78 36.93 21.77
C ASN A 195 -25.85 38.15 21.87
#